data_3245dd5deb3cef00f908780450b6f2f3
#
_entry.id   3245dd5deb3cef00f908780450b6f2f3
#
_cell.length_a   1.000
_cell.length_b   1.000
_cell.length_c   1.000
_cell.angle_alpha   90.00
_cell.angle_beta   90.00
_cell.angle_gamma   90.00
#
_symmetry.space_group_name_H-M   'P 1'
#
loop_
_entity.id
_entity.type
_entity.pdbx_description
1 polymer ?
#
loop_
_entity_poly.entity_id
_entity_poly.type
_entity_poly.pdbx_seq_one_letter_code
_entity_poly.pdbx_strand_id
1 'polypeptide(L)'
;MEKKWWHGKIACQIYPKSYYDSNGDGIGDLQGIISKLDYLKALGIDIVWLSPVYRSPFVDQGYDISDYYEIAPEFGTMEDFDTLLAEMKKRGMYLVMDLVVNHCSSEHKWFQEAIRDPEGPYGKYFYFRKGKDGHAPSNYRSYFGGSMWEPVPGREDLYYYHTFAKEQPDLNWYCPELRNKIYEMINWWLEKGVAGFRIDAIINIQKDTTFPDYPADGPDGLCSADTVVSRASGIGEMLEELKVHTFQKYDAFTVGEVFNMKESTVYKGLHRVGI
;
A
#
# COMPACT_ATOMS: atom_id res chain seq x y z
N MET A 1 21.51 -0.23 -21.32
CA MET A 1 20.12 -0.13 -20.82
C MET A 1 19.38 0.86 -21.69
N GLU A 2 18.20 0.52 -22.14
CA GLU A 2 17.34 1.43 -22.87
C GLU A 2 16.91 2.59 -21.98
N LYS A 3 16.90 3.81 -22.50
CA LYS A 3 16.56 5.01 -21.73
C LYS A 3 15.04 5.06 -21.54
N LYS A 4 14.59 4.98 -20.29
CA LYS A 4 13.18 5.10 -19.92
C LYS A 4 12.76 6.56 -19.82
N TRP A 5 11.46 6.84 -19.96
CA TRP A 5 10.92 8.20 -19.97
C TRP A 5 11.18 8.98 -18.66
N TRP A 6 11.34 8.29 -17.55
CA TRP A 6 11.60 8.89 -16.23
C TRP A 6 13.09 9.16 -15.96
N HIS A 7 14.01 8.66 -16.80
CA HIS A 7 15.43 8.91 -16.61
C HIS A 7 15.76 10.40 -16.75
N GLY A 8 16.37 10.97 -15.72
CA GLY A 8 16.73 12.38 -15.66
C GLY A 8 15.60 13.33 -15.30
N LYS A 9 14.45 12.81 -14.85
CA LYS A 9 13.34 13.61 -14.32
C LYS A 9 13.46 13.81 -12.82
N ILE A 10 12.91 14.92 -12.33
CA ILE A 10 12.88 15.28 -10.92
C ILE A 10 11.49 14.99 -10.37
N ALA A 11 11.44 14.16 -9.33
CA ALA A 11 10.20 13.82 -8.61
C ALA A 11 10.11 14.61 -7.29
N CYS A 12 8.90 15.05 -6.96
CA CYS A 12 8.57 15.69 -5.68
C CYS A 12 7.37 14.98 -5.06
N GLN A 13 7.50 14.58 -3.79
CA GLN A 13 6.36 14.08 -3.02
C GLN A 13 5.48 15.25 -2.58
N ILE A 14 4.17 15.09 -2.72
CA ILE A 14 3.17 15.95 -2.14
C ILE A 14 2.32 15.14 -1.16
N TYR A 15 2.27 15.61 0.08
CA TYR A 15 1.32 15.15 1.08
C TYR A 15 0.08 16.03 1.00
N PRO A 16 -1.05 15.59 0.41
CA PRO A 16 -2.17 16.46 0.06
C PRO A 16 -2.68 17.25 1.24
N LYS A 17 -2.92 16.59 2.35
CA LYS A 17 -3.49 17.13 3.59
C LYS A 17 -2.81 18.41 4.09
N SER A 18 -1.48 18.52 3.90
CA SER A 18 -0.67 19.63 4.43
C SER A 18 -0.09 20.54 3.34
N TYR A 19 -0.43 20.33 2.06
CA TYR A 19 0.22 21.06 0.98
C TYR A 19 -0.41 22.41 0.69
N TYR A 20 -1.69 22.45 0.32
CA TYR A 20 -2.41 23.70 0.07
C TYR A 20 -3.93 23.49 0.19
N ASP A 21 -4.53 24.23 1.10
CA ASP A 21 -5.96 24.27 1.37
C ASP A 21 -6.60 25.32 0.44
N SER A 22 -7.44 24.90 -0.49
CA SER A 22 -8.07 25.78 -1.46
C SER A 22 -9.41 26.35 -1.00
N ASN A 23 -10.07 25.69 -0.05
CA ASN A 23 -11.42 25.98 0.38
C ASN A 23 -11.49 26.62 1.80
N GLY A 24 -10.37 26.59 2.56
CA GLY A 24 -10.25 27.22 3.88
C GLY A 24 -10.76 26.36 5.03
N ASP A 25 -10.84 25.03 4.85
CA ASP A 25 -11.30 24.09 5.89
C ASP A 25 -10.17 23.56 6.80
N GLY A 26 -8.93 23.91 6.51
CA GLY A 26 -7.74 23.49 7.24
C GLY A 26 -7.09 22.21 6.70
N ILE A 27 -7.61 21.65 5.61
CA ILE A 27 -7.12 20.44 4.96
C ILE A 27 -6.71 20.79 3.52
N GLY A 28 -5.48 20.45 3.12
CA GLY A 28 -5.04 20.61 1.74
C GLY A 28 -5.78 19.64 0.80
N ASP A 29 -5.99 20.05 -0.44
CA ASP A 29 -6.86 19.36 -1.38
C ASP A 29 -6.30 19.32 -2.83
N LEU A 30 -6.98 18.59 -3.71
CA LEU A 30 -6.58 18.45 -5.12
C LEU A 30 -6.64 19.78 -5.88
N GLN A 31 -7.61 20.63 -5.61
CA GLN A 31 -7.72 21.97 -6.21
C GLN A 31 -6.56 22.86 -5.78
N GLY A 32 -6.14 22.74 -4.53
CA GLY A 32 -4.94 23.39 -4.01
C GLY A 32 -3.69 22.96 -4.76
N ILE A 33 -3.53 21.66 -5.01
CA ILE A 33 -2.41 21.14 -5.81
C ILE A 33 -2.47 21.69 -7.23
N ILE A 34 -3.64 21.64 -7.88
CA ILE A 34 -3.85 22.17 -9.24
C ILE A 34 -3.40 23.64 -9.31
N SER A 35 -3.77 24.46 -8.32
CA SER A 35 -3.42 25.89 -8.27
C SER A 35 -1.92 26.15 -8.19
N LYS A 36 -1.11 25.15 -7.77
CA LYS A 36 0.35 25.23 -7.59
C LYS A 36 1.15 24.56 -8.69
N LEU A 37 0.53 24.00 -9.72
CA LEU A 37 1.24 23.26 -10.78
C LEU A 37 2.24 24.12 -11.54
N ASP A 38 1.95 25.40 -11.81
CA ASP A 38 2.88 26.32 -12.47
C ASP A 38 4.09 26.60 -11.59
N TYR A 39 3.90 26.76 -10.28
CA TYR A 39 4.99 26.90 -9.31
C TYR A 39 5.88 25.64 -9.30
N LEU A 40 5.29 24.44 -9.20
CA LEU A 40 6.04 23.19 -9.24
C LEU A 40 6.82 23.03 -10.54
N LYS A 41 6.21 23.38 -11.68
CA LYS A 41 6.87 23.34 -12.98
C LYS A 41 8.04 24.33 -13.04
N ALA A 42 7.88 25.54 -12.52
CA ALA A 42 8.95 26.54 -12.46
C ALA A 42 10.13 26.11 -11.57
N LEU A 43 9.89 25.28 -10.55
CA LEU A 43 10.93 24.62 -9.74
C LEU A 43 11.67 23.50 -10.49
N GLY A 44 11.21 23.11 -11.67
CA GLY A 44 11.80 22.01 -12.44
C GLY A 44 11.26 20.63 -12.08
N ILE A 45 10.12 20.54 -11.38
CA ILE A 45 9.48 19.27 -11.05
C ILE A 45 8.81 18.69 -12.29
N ASP A 46 9.14 17.46 -12.61
CA ASP A 46 8.56 16.69 -13.72
C ASP A 46 7.53 15.67 -13.25
N ILE A 47 7.75 15.09 -12.07
CA ILE A 47 6.92 14.03 -11.51
C ILE A 47 6.41 14.49 -10.14
N VAL A 48 5.11 14.44 -9.93
CA VAL A 48 4.52 14.57 -8.61
C VAL A 48 4.19 13.16 -8.11
N TRP A 49 4.78 12.77 -6.99
CA TRP A 49 4.34 11.62 -6.24
C TRP A 49 3.34 12.08 -5.18
N LEU A 50 2.11 11.62 -5.31
CA LEU A 50 1.01 11.98 -4.42
C LEU A 50 0.85 10.90 -3.35
N SER A 51 1.01 11.27 -2.07
CA SER A 51 0.65 10.39 -0.94
C SER A 51 -0.83 10.01 -1.02
N PRO A 52 -1.30 8.95 -0.34
CA PRO A 52 -2.62 8.38 -0.61
C PRO A 52 -3.75 9.40 -0.58
N VAL A 53 -4.58 9.40 -1.62
CA VAL A 53 -5.78 10.23 -1.78
C VAL A 53 -7.05 9.40 -1.89
N TYR A 54 -6.93 8.09 -1.77
CA TYR A 54 -8.06 7.18 -1.80
C TYR A 54 -8.98 7.38 -0.60
N ARG A 55 -10.22 6.92 -0.71
CA ARG A 55 -11.13 6.91 0.42
C ARG A 55 -10.54 6.11 1.59
N SER A 56 -10.53 6.74 2.76
CA SER A 56 -9.88 6.22 3.97
C SER A 56 -10.55 6.78 5.23
N PRO A 57 -10.63 6.03 6.33
CA PRO A 57 -10.97 6.56 7.64
C PRO A 57 -9.81 7.34 8.32
N PHE A 58 -8.63 7.41 7.67
CA PHE A 58 -7.45 8.16 8.11
C PHE A 58 -6.86 7.75 9.48
N VAL A 59 -6.99 6.50 9.85
CA VAL A 59 -6.31 5.95 11.05
C VAL A 59 -4.80 6.06 10.89
N ASP A 60 -4.30 5.81 9.70
CA ASP A 60 -2.90 5.95 9.31
C ASP A 60 -2.73 6.96 8.16
N GLN A 61 -3.33 8.15 8.31
CA GLN A 61 -3.16 9.29 7.42
C GLN A 61 -3.44 9.00 5.92
N GLY A 62 -4.31 8.02 5.62
CA GLY A 62 -4.68 7.63 4.27
C GLY A 62 -4.07 6.29 3.81
N TYR A 63 -3.13 5.72 4.55
CA TYR A 63 -2.58 4.38 4.26
C TYR A 63 -3.51 3.24 4.67
N ASP A 64 -4.64 3.51 5.28
CA ASP A 64 -5.74 2.58 5.58
C ASP A 64 -6.89 2.79 4.57
N ILE A 65 -6.75 2.20 3.38
CA ILE A 65 -7.64 2.43 2.23
C ILE A 65 -8.94 1.63 2.38
N SER A 66 -10.09 2.34 2.40
CA SER A 66 -11.42 1.72 2.46
C SER A 66 -12.08 1.53 1.09
N ASP A 67 -11.66 2.29 0.07
CA ASP A 67 -12.04 2.10 -1.33
C ASP A 67 -10.90 2.56 -2.25
N TYR A 68 -10.42 1.64 -3.12
CA TYR A 68 -9.33 1.91 -4.06
C TYR A 68 -9.77 2.68 -5.32
N TYR A 69 -11.07 2.83 -5.56
CA TYR A 69 -11.62 3.45 -6.77
C TYR A 69 -12.23 4.83 -6.51
N GLU A 70 -12.23 5.29 -5.26
CA GLU A 70 -12.77 6.59 -4.87
C GLU A 70 -11.68 7.49 -4.28
N ILE A 71 -11.82 8.79 -4.53
CA ILE A 71 -11.04 9.83 -3.85
C ILE A 71 -11.70 10.14 -2.51
N ALA A 72 -10.88 10.35 -1.48
CA ALA A 72 -11.38 10.79 -0.18
C ALA A 72 -12.06 12.16 -0.29
N PRO A 73 -13.28 12.32 0.23
CA PRO A 73 -14.03 13.59 0.12
C PRO A 73 -13.27 14.80 0.67
N GLU A 74 -12.38 14.59 1.64
CA GLU A 74 -11.51 15.61 2.23
C GLU A 74 -10.54 16.22 1.21
N PHE A 75 -10.18 15.46 0.18
CA PHE A 75 -9.25 15.90 -0.87
C PHE A 75 -9.95 16.35 -2.14
N GLY A 76 -11.25 16.10 -2.28
CA GLY A 76 -12.05 16.47 -3.45
C GLY A 76 -12.78 15.28 -4.07
N THR A 77 -13.00 15.37 -5.36
CA THR A 77 -13.77 14.39 -6.13
C THR A 77 -12.92 13.68 -7.18
N MET A 78 -13.47 12.65 -7.81
CA MET A 78 -12.84 12.01 -8.97
C MET A 78 -12.72 12.98 -10.17
N GLU A 79 -13.64 13.94 -10.32
CA GLU A 79 -13.56 14.98 -11.34
C GLU A 79 -12.38 15.93 -11.08
N ASP A 80 -12.13 16.27 -9.80
CA ASP A 80 -10.95 17.05 -9.41
C ASP A 80 -9.65 16.28 -9.73
N PHE A 81 -9.63 14.99 -9.49
CA PHE A 81 -8.49 14.13 -9.84
C PHE A 81 -8.26 14.07 -11.36
N ASP A 82 -9.32 13.92 -12.15
CA ASP A 82 -9.24 13.94 -13.61
C ASP A 82 -8.74 15.30 -14.13
N THR A 83 -9.17 16.38 -13.47
CA THR A 83 -8.69 17.74 -13.76
C THR A 83 -7.20 17.87 -13.44
N LEU A 84 -6.74 17.34 -12.30
CA LEU A 84 -5.33 17.33 -11.93
C LEU A 84 -4.48 16.61 -12.99
N LEU A 85 -4.90 15.41 -13.42
CA LEU A 85 -4.21 14.67 -14.48
C LEU A 85 -4.14 15.47 -15.80
N ALA A 86 -5.24 16.08 -16.21
CA ALA A 86 -5.30 16.88 -17.42
C ALA A 86 -4.39 18.13 -17.36
N GLU A 87 -4.39 18.83 -16.24
CA GLU A 87 -3.57 20.03 -16.03
C GLU A 87 -2.07 19.70 -15.93
N MET A 88 -1.72 18.58 -15.30
CA MET A 88 -0.34 18.08 -15.28
C MET A 88 0.13 17.70 -16.67
N LYS A 89 -0.69 17.00 -17.45
CA LYS A 89 -0.38 16.62 -18.84
C LYS A 89 -0.12 17.83 -19.72
N LYS A 90 -0.92 18.90 -19.61
CA LYS A 90 -0.70 20.16 -20.36
C LYS A 90 0.67 20.79 -20.07
N ARG A 91 1.22 20.57 -18.88
CA ARG A 91 2.54 21.08 -18.45
C ARG A 91 3.69 20.12 -18.69
N GLY A 92 3.43 18.95 -19.30
CA GLY A 92 4.41 17.89 -19.47
C GLY A 92 4.89 17.31 -18.14
N MET A 93 4.01 17.29 -17.14
CA MET A 93 4.23 16.70 -15.82
C MET A 93 3.53 15.35 -15.70
N TYR A 94 4.01 14.50 -14.82
CA TYR A 94 3.51 13.13 -14.61
C TYR A 94 3.05 12.94 -13.18
N LEU A 95 1.94 12.24 -13.00
CA LEU A 95 1.43 11.86 -11.68
C LEU A 95 1.82 10.43 -11.35
N VAL A 96 2.44 10.23 -10.19
CA VAL A 96 2.70 8.94 -9.56
C VAL A 96 1.88 8.89 -8.27
N MET A 97 1.11 7.81 -8.09
CA MET A 97 0.30 7.60 -6.89
C MET A 97 1.01 6.68 -5.90
N ASP A 98 0.56 6.71 -4.65
CA ASP A 98 0.94 5.71 -3.67
C ASP A 98 0.09 4.45 -3.87
N LEU A 99 0.71 3.27 -3.87
CA LEU A 99 0.05 1.97 -4.02
C LEU A 99 0.19 1.20 -2.72
N VAL A 100 -0.88 1.14 -1.94
CA VAL A 100 -0.92 0.44 -0.65
C VAL A 100 -1.62 -0.89 -0.84
N VAL A 101 -0.84 -1.97 -0.92
CA VAL A 101 -1.36 -3.31 -1.25
C VAL A 101 -0.86 -4.40 -0.30
N ASN A 102 -0.10 -4.05 0.74
CA ASN A 102 0.18 -4.99 1.83
C ASN A 102 -1.08 -5.23 2.67
N HIS A 103 -1.88 -4.21 2.88
CA HIS A 103 -3.07 -4.20 3.71
C HIS A 103 -4.15 -3.30 3.10
N CYS A 104 -5.35 -3.34 3.64
CA CYS A 104 -6.39 -2.34 3.40
C CYS A 104 -6.98 -1.88 4.74
N SER A 105 -7.91 -0.94 4.72
CA SER A 105 -8.65 -0.55 5.92
C SER A 105 -9.53 -1.68 6.44
N SER A 106 -9.70 -1.73 7.76
CA SER A 106 -10.75 -2.55 8.38
C SER A 106 -12.16 -2.17 7.92
N GLU A 107 -12.36 -0.96 7.39
CA GLU A 107 -13.62 -0.52 6.78
C GLU A 107 -13.76 -0.90 5.30
N HIS A 108 -12.72 -1.46 4.68
CA HIS A 108 -12.81 -1.93 3.31
C HIS A 108 -13.85 -3.05 3.19
N LYS A 109 -14.67 -3.03 2.13
CA LYS A 109 -15.72 -4.01 1.88
C LYS A 109 -15.22 -5.45 1.98
N TRP A 110 -14.04 -5.74 1.46
CA TRP A 110 -13.47 -7.09 1.52
C TRP A 110 -13.29 -7.56 2.96
N PHE A 111 -12.76 -6.70 3.84
CA PHE A 111 -12.55 -7.09 5.24
C PHE A 111 -13.87 -7.13 6.02
N GLN A 112 -14.79 -6.21 5.76
CA GLN A 112 -16.10 -6.22 6.39
C GLN A 112 -16.90 -7.50 6.10
N GLU A 113 -16.79 -8.05 4.90
CA GLU A 113 -17.37 -9.35 4.55
C GLU A 113 -16.56 -10.51 5.16
N ALA A 114 -15.22 -10.44 5.10
CA ALA A 114 -14.34 -11.47 5.64
C ALA A 114 -14.50 -11.65 7.17
N ILE A 115 -14.64 -10.56 7.93
CA ILE A 115 -14.75 -10.63 9.39
C ILE A 115 -16.11 -11.17 9.83
N ARG A 116 -17.18 -10.96 9.04
CA ARG A 116 -18.51 -11.56 9.28
C ARG A 116 -18.50 -13.06 9.01
N ASP A 117 -17.84 -13.47 7.93
CA ASP A 117 -17.74 -14.86 7.50
C ASP A 117 -16.31 -15.20 7.07
N PRO A 118 -15.42 -15.53 8.03
CA PRO A 118 -14.03 -15.91 7.73
C PRO A 118 -13.88 -17.18 6.87
N GLU A 119 -14.90 -18.01 6.78
CA GLU A 119 -14.93 -19.20 5.90
C GLU A 119 -15.54 -18.88 4.52
N GLY A 120 -16.09 -17.69 4.36
CA GLY A 120 -16.72 -17.22 3.12
C GLY A 120 -15.74 -16.79 2.04
N PRO A 121 -16.26 -16.31 0.91
CA PRO A 121 -15.45 -15.97 -0.28
C PRO A 121 -14.34 -14.94 -0.02
N TYR A 122 -14.60 -13.99 0.89
CA TYR A 122 -13.65 -12.94 1.24
C TYR A 122 -12.68 -13.34 2.36
N GLY A 123 -13.00 -14.38 3.15
CA GLY A 123 -12.14 -14.82 4.25
C GLY A 123 -10.73 -15.20 3.78
N LYS A 124 -10.61 -15.79 2.58
CA LYS A 124 -9.32 -16.14 1.98
C LYS A 124 -8.46 -14.94 1.53
N TYR A 125 -9.02 -13.74 1.48
CA TYR A 125 -8.29 -12.51 1.15
C TYR A 125 -7.43 -11.99 2.29
N PHE A 126 -7.64 -12.53 3.50
CA PHE A 126 -6.93 -12.15 4.72
C PHE A 126 -6.38 -13.40 5.43
N TYR A 127 -5.58 -13.18 6.45
CA TYR A 127 -5.04 -14.26 7.26
C TYR A 127 -5.85 -14.38 8.54
N PHE A 128 -6.70 -15.41 8.62
CA PHE A 128 -7.37 -15.80 9.84
C PHE A 128 -6.73 -17.07 10.40
N ARG A 129 -6.46 -17.10 11.71
CA ARG A 129 -5.86 -18.25 12.40
C ARG A 129 -6.48 -18.44 13.78
N LYS A 130 -6.60 -19.68 14.19
CA LYS A 130 -6.95 -20.00 15.58
C LYS A 130 -5.80 -19.69 16.49
N GLY A 131 -6.11 -19.22 17.69
CA GLY A 131 -5.15 -19.06 18.76
C GLY A 131 -4.50 -20.39 19.14
N LYS A 132 -3.40 -20.30 19.88
CA LYS A 132 -2.62 -21.45 20.34
C LYS A 132 -2.45 -21.36 21.84
N ASP A 133 -2.94 -22.37 22.55
CA ASP A 133 -2.86 -22.47 24.02
C ASP A 133 -3.39 -21.23 24.78
N GLY A 134 -4.47 -20.63 24.28
CA GLY A 134 -5.07 -19.41 24.84
C GLY A 134 -4.35 -18.10 24.49
N HIS A 135 -3.40 -18.16 23.58
CA HIS A 135 -2.63 -17.01 23.07
C HIS A 135 -2.86 -16.75 21.59
N ALA A 136 -2.33 -15.64 21.10
CA ALA A 136 -2.31 -15.34 19.66
C ALA A 136 -1.56 -16.44 18.87
N PRO A 137 -1.85 -16.59 17.55
CA PRO A 137 -1.25 -17.66 16.72
C PRO A 137 0.27 -17.67 16.68
N SER A 138 0.91 -16.51 16.82
CA SER A 138 2.37 -16.36 16.93
C SER A 138 2.74 -15.10 17.70
N ASN A 139 3.99 -15.03 18.15
CA ASN A 139 4.50 -13.94 18.99
C ASN A 139 5.07 -12.75 18.20
N TYR A 140 4.36 -12.28 17.18
CA TYR A 140 4.85 -11.21 16.32
C TYR A 140 4.42 -9.82 16.82
N ARG A 141 5.39 -8.88 16.81
CA ARG A 141 5.15 -7.46 17.17
C ARG A 141 4.96 -6.62 15.91
N SER A 142 3.83 -5.89 15.88
CA SER A 142 3.52 -4.90 14.86
C SER A 142 4.58 -3.79 14.79
N TYR A 143 4.77 -3.18 13.61
CA TYR A 143 5.60 -1.97 13.47
C TYR A 143 5.11 -0.82 14.36
N PHE A 144 3.82 -0.77 14.65
CA PHE A 144 3.21 0.26 15.51
C PHE A 144 3.09 -0.18 16.97
N GLY A 145 3.66 -1.34 17.32
CA GLY A 145 3.63 -1.90 18.66
C GLY A 145 2.45 -2.84 18.92
N GLY A 146 2.55 -3.62 19.98
CA GLY A 146 1.56 -4.65 20.28
C GLY A 146 1.67 -5.89 19.38
N SER A 147 0.73 -6.82 19.50
CA SER A 147 0.68 -8.04 18.67
C SER A 147 0.29 -7.73 17.24
N MET A 148 0.81 -8.50 16.27
CA MET A 148 0.30 -8.54 14.87
C MET A 148 -1.01 -9.29 14.71
N TRP A 149 -1.57 -9.83 15.79
CA TRP A 149 -2.80 -10.59 15.79
C TRP A 149 -3.85 -9.92 16.65
N GLU A 150 -5.01 -9.66 16.07
CA GLU A 150 -6.15 -9.08 16.76
C GLU A 150 -7.30 -10.10 16.81
N PRO A 151 -7.96 -10.29 17.97
CA PRO A 151 -9.12 -11.19 18.07
C PRO A 151 -10.26 -10.77 17.15
N VAL A 152 -10.87 -11.76 16.50
CA VAL A 152 -12.09 -11.53 15.70
C VAL A 152 -13.28 -11.28 16.65
N PRO A 153 -14.00 -10.17 16.54
CA PRO A 153 -15.14 -9.89 17.40
C PRO A 153 -16.15 -11.02 17.43
N GLY A 154 -16.52 -11.46 18.64
CA GLY A 154 -17.49 -12.54 18.85
C GLY A 154 -17.00 -13.96 18.56
N ARG A 155 -15.71 -14.14 18.30
CA ARG A 155 -15.06 -15.46 18.08
C ARG A 155 -13.82 -15.58 18.95
N GLU A 156 -13.94 -16.13 20.14
CA GLU A 156 -12.93 -16.10 21.22
C GLU A 156 -11.57 -16.75 20.88
N ASP A 157 -11.50 -17.61 19.86
CA ASP A 157 -10.29 -18.36 19.48
C ASP A 157 -9.84 -18.09 18.04
N LEU A 158 -10.37 -17.04 17.40
CA LEU A 158 -10.01 -16.68 16.04
C LEU A 158 -9.39 -15.30 16.01
N TYR A 159 -8.29 -15.16 15.27
CA TYR A 159 -7.54 -13.92 15.11
C TYR A 159 -7.35 -13.59 13.65
N TYR A 160 -7.28 -12.29 13.32
CA TYR A 160 -6.81 -11.82 12.02
C TYR A 160 -5.43 -11.15 12.14
N TYR A 161 -4.68 -11.16 11.05
CA TYR A 161 -3.30 -10.67 11.00
C TYR A 161 -3.22 -9.25 10.48
N HIS A 162 -2.36 -8.42 11.11
CA HIS A 162 -2.01 -7.08 10.67
C HIS A 162 -0.55 -6.78 10.97
N THR A 163 0.18 -6.25 10.02
CA THR A 163 1.60 -5.89 10.19
C THR A 163 1.74 -4.50 10.82
N PHE A 164 0.80 -3.60 10.56
CA PHE A 164 0.76 -2.21 11.04
C PHE A 164 -0.34 -2.01 12.10
N ALA A 165 -1.24 -1.04 11.95
CA ALA A 165 -2.36 -0.88 12.89
C ALA A 165 -3.35 -2.04 12.78
N LYS A 166 -4.08 -2.31 13.85
CA LYS A 166 -5.16 -3.32 13.83
C LYS A 166 -6.28 -2.98 12.86
N GLU A 167 -6.44 -1.71 12.54
CA GLU A 167 -7.34 -1.21 11.51
C GLU A 167 -6.82 -1.40 10.08
N GLN A 168 -5.62 -2.01 9.91
CA GLN A 168 -4.97 -2.28 8.64
C GLN A 168 -4.74 -3.80 8.46
N PRO A 169 -5.80 -4.63 8.30
CA PRO A 169 -5.66 -6.07 8.08
C PRO A 169 -4.87 -6.37 6.81
N ASP A 170 -3.91 -7.29 6.93
CA ASP A 170 -3.00 -7.64 5.84
C ASP A 170 -3.69 -8.49 4.77
N LEU A 171 -3.43 -8.16 3.52
CA LEU A 171 -3.93 -8.85 2.35
C LEU A 171 -3.13 -10.12 2.07
N ASN A 172 -3.85 -11.20 1.79
CA ASN A 172 -3.28 -12.51 1.50
C ASN A 172 -2.86 -12.65 0.03
N TRP A 173 -1.64 -12.27 -0.29
CA TRP A 173 -1.07 -12.36 -1.63
C TRP A 173 -0.93 -13.80 -2.17
N TYR A 174 -1.13 -14.82 -1.36
CA TYR A 174 -1.21 -16.22 -1.84
C TYR A 174 -2.59 -16.55 -2.42
N CYS A 175 -3.59 -15.68 -2.30
CA CYS A 175 -4.90 -15.82 -2.90
C CYS A 175 -4.91 -15.27 -4.34
N PRO A 176 -5.02 -16.10 -5.39
CA PRO A 176 -5.00 -15.63 -6.78
C PRO A 176 -6.14 -14.68 -7.12
N GLU A 177 -7.32 -14.90 -6.55
CA GLU A 177 -8.48 -14.06 -6.80
C GLU A 177 -8.27 -12.64 -6.25
N LEU A 178 -7.63 -12.52 -5.09
CA LEU A 178 -7.25 -11.22 -4.54
C LEU A 178 -6.21 -10.52 -5.44
N ARG A 179 -5.15 -11.24 -5.85
CA ARG A 179 -4.14 -10.66 -6.76
C ARG A 179 -4.78 -10.12 -8.03
N ASN A 180 -5.71 -10.86 -8.63
CA ASN A 180 -6.41 -10.39 -9.82
C ASN A 180 -7.20 -9.10 -9.55
N LYS A 181 -7.84 -8.95 -8.39
CA LYS A 181 -8.53 -7.70 -8.01
C LYS A 181 -7.56 -6.54 -7.84
N ILE A 182 -6.38 -6.78 -7.28
CA ILE A 182 -5.31 -5.78 -7.17
C ILE A 182 -4.82 -5.39 -8.58
N TYR A 183 -4.59 -6.35 -9.47
CA TYR A 183 -4.15 -6.06 -10.85
C TYR A 183 -5.20 -5.29 -11.65
N GLU A 184 -6.49 -5.64 -11.51
CA GLU A 184 -7.61 -4.88 -12.11
C GLU A 184 -7.58 -3.42 -11.64
N MET A 185 -7.41 -3.18 -10.34
CA MET A 185 -7.38 -1.85 -9.75
C MET A 185 -6.17 -1.04 -10.25
N ILE A 186 -4.98 -1.62 -10.27
CA ILE A 186 -3.77 -0.95 -10.77
C ILE A 186 -3.94 -0.57 -12.24
N ASN A 187 -4.39 -1.50 -13.07
CA ASN A 187 -4.62 -1.25 -14.50
C ASN A 187 -5.64 -0.15 -14.72
N TRP A 188 -6.72 -0.10 -13.92
CA TRP A 188 -7.73 0.95 -14.01
C TRP A 188 -7.14 2.36 -13.78
N TRP A 189 -6.25 2.52 -12.79
CA TRP A 189 -5.56 3.80 -12.56
C TRP A 189 -4.58 4.14 -13.67
N LEU A 190 -3.85 3.15 -14.21
CA LEU A 190 -2.93 3.36 -15.35
C LEU A 190 -3.70 3.76 -16.60
N GLU A 191 -4.84 3.13 -16.90
CA GLU A 191 -5.73 3.48 -17.99
C GLU A 191 -6.32 4.89 -17.84
N LYS A 192 -6.55 5.33 -16.60
CA LYS A 192 -7.00 6.69 -16.28
C LYS A 192 -5.93 7.74 -16.58
N GLY A 193 -4.66 7.36 -16.66
CA GLY A 193 -3.55 8.24 -17.04
C GLY A 193 -2.51 8.48 -15.92
N VAL A 194 -2.57 7.73 -14.82
CA VAL A 194 -1.51 7.71 -13.82
C VAL A 194 -0.25 7.15 -14.45
N ALA A 195 0.89 7.81 -14.25
CA ALA A 195 2.15 7.44 -14.88
C ALA A 195 2.93 6.32 -14.16
N GLY A 196 2.48 5.95 -12.97
CA GLY A 196 3.12 4.90 -12.18
C GLY A 196 2.80 4.99 -10.70
N PHE A 197 3.53 4.20 -9.90
CA PHE A 197 3.26 4.06 -8.48
C PHE A 197 4.54 4.03 -7.64
N ARG A 198 4.47 4.65 -6.47
CA ARG A 198 5.32 4.30 -5.33
C ARG A 198 4.59 3.21 -4.55
N ILE A 199 5.23 2.07 -4.36
CA ILE A 199 4.60 0.90 -3.75
C ILE A 199 4.97 0.85 -2.27
N ASP A 200 3.96 1.06 -1.45
CA ASP A 200 4.08 1.10 0.00
C ASP A 200 4.46 -0.27 0.57
N ALA A 201 5.40 -0.28 1.52
CA ALA A 201 5.75 -1.45 2.33
C ALA A 201 5.85 -2.77 1.53
N ILE A 202 6.35 -2.72 0.30
CA ILE A 202 6.25 -3.81 -0.68
C ILE A 202 6.88 -5.12 -0.20
N ILE A 203 7.88 -5.05 0.66
CA ILE A 203 8.53 -6.24 1.22
C ILE A 203 7.62 -7.07 2.12
N ASN A 204 6.56 -6.45 2.64
CA ASN A 204 5.62 -7.09 3.57
C ASN A 204 4.52 -7.90 2.88
N ILE A 205 4.35 -7.81 1.55
CA ILE A 205 3.30 -8.59 0.85
C ILE A 205 3.54 -10.09 0.95
N GLN A 206 4.79 -10.52 1.13
CA GLN A 206 5.14 -11.90 1.34
C GLN A 206 5.25 -12.24 2.82
N LYS A 207 4.75 -13.42 3.18
CA LYS A 207 4.73 -13.91 4.56
C LYS A 207 5.09 -15.38 4.63
N ASP A 208 5.69 -15.79 5.74
CA ASP A 208 5.68 -17.21 6.11
C ASP A 208 4.28 -17.57 6.64
N THR A 209 3.48 -18.24 5.81
CA THR A 209 2.09 -18.56 6.13
C THR A 209 1.92 -19.65 7.19
N THR A 210 3.02 -20.26 7.66
CA THR A 210 3.01 -21.17 8.81
C THR A 210 3.00 -20.43 10.13
N PHE A 211 3.36 -19.15 10.13
CA PHE A 211 3.40 -18.25 11.28
C PHE A 211 4.07 -18.88 12.53
N PRO A 212 5.33 -19.36 12.42
CA PRO A 212 6.03 -19.96 13.54
C PRO A 212 6.41 -18.88 14.56
N ASP A 213 6.53 -19.25 15.84
CA ASP A 213 7.12 -18.37 16.83
C ASP A 213 8.62 -18.18 16.57
N TYR A 214 9.10 -16.96 16.81
CA TYR A 214 10.52 -16.64 16.79
C TYR A 214 11.02 -16.23 18.17
N PRO A 215 12.36 -16.28 18.43
CA PRO A 215 12.90 -15.77 19.68
C PRO A 215 12.45 -14.33 19.93
N ALA A 216 11.88 -14.09 21.13
CA ALA A 216 11.48 -12.75 21.55
C ALA A 216 12.71 -11.83 21.62
N ASP A 217 12.56 -10.58 21.20
CA ASP A 217 13.62 -9.57 21.22
C ASP A 217 13.29 -8.35 22.11
N GLY A 218 12.21 -8.44 22.88
CA GLY A 218 11.76 -7.43 23.81
C GLY A 218 11.14 -7.99 25.10
N PRO A 219 10.89 -7.13 26.09
CA PRO A 219 10.33 -7.54 27.39
C PRO A 219 8.87 -7.96 27.32
N ASP A 220 8.18 -7.67 26.22
CA ASP A 220 6.80 -8.04 25.94
C ASP A 220 6.64 -9.49 25.45
N GLY A 221 7.74 -10.23 25.30
CA GLY A 221 7.74 -11.61 24.81
C GLY A 221 7.49 -11.74 23.30
N LEU A 222 7.46 -10.62 22.56
CA LEU A 222 7.20 -10.59 21.13
C LEU A 222 8.50 -10.51 20.33
N CYS A 223 8.44 -10.91 19.06
CA CYS A 223 9.48 -10.81 18.06
C CYS A 223 9.22 -9.64 17.12
N SER A 224 10.21 -8.83 16.79
CA SER A 224 10.08 -7.65 15.93
C SER A 224 9.63 -7.99 14.52
N ALA A 225 8.86 -7.08 13.92
CA ALA A 225 8.44 -7.14 12.53
C ALA A 225 9.62 -7.34 11.57
N ASP A 226 10.75 -6.66 11.81
CA ASP A 226 11.95 -6.80 10.96
C ASP A 226 12.48 -8.23 10.93
N THR A 227 12.49 -8.91 12.07
CA THR A 227 12.89 -10.32 12.14
C THR A 227 11.91 -11.19 11.37
N VAL A 228 10.60 -10.98 11.56
CA VAL A 228 9.54 -11.74 10.87
C VAL A 228 9.68 -11.60 9.35
N VAL A 229 9.75 -10.37 8.84
CA VAL A 229 9.86 -10.08 7.40
C VAL A 229 11.14 -10.64 6.80
N SER A 230 12.27 -10.58 7.53
CA SER A 230 13.55 -11.11 7.05
C SER A 230 13.57 -12.64 6.86
N ARG A 231 12.60 -13.36 7.40
CA ARG A 231 12.45 -14.81 7.29
C ARG A 231 11.58 -15.22 6.10
N ALA A 232 10.77 -14.30 5.56
CA ALA A 232 10.00 -14.57 4.34
C ALA A 232 10.94 -14.67 3.12
N SER A 233 10.56 -15.47 2.12
CA SER A 233 11.32 -15.66 0.89
C SER A 233 10.41 -15.80 -0.33
N GLY A 234 10.89 -15.43 -1.54
CA GLY A 234 10.11 -15.57 -2.81
C GLY A 234 9.42 -14.29 -3.27
N ILE A 235 9.70 -13.14 -2.63
CA ILE A 235 9.10 -11.84 -3.02
C ILE A 235 9.33 -11.52 -4.51
N GLY A 236 10.47 -11.90 -5.07
CA GLY A 236 10.81 -11.65 -6.47
C GLY A 236 9.82 -12.25 -7.47
N GLU A 237 9.28 -13.43 -7.18
CA GLU A 237 8.28 -14.07 -8.03
C GLU A 237 6.94 -13.34 -8.01
N MET A 238 6.50 -12.88 -6.82
CA MET A 238 5.29 -12.07 -6.67
C MET A 238 5.42 -10.73 -7.39
N LEU A 239 6.58 -10.08 -7.30
CA LEU A 239 6.84 -8.81 -7.96
C LEU A 239 6.93 -8.96 -9.48
N GLU A 240 7.52 -10.04 -10.00
CA GLU A 240 7.53 -10.32 -11.43
C GLU A 240 6.11 -10.58 -11.97
N GLU A 241 5.28 -11.34 -11.25
CA GLU A 241 3.88 -11.54 -11.60
C GLU A 241 3.12 -10.20 -11.63
N LEU A 242 3.27 -9.39 -10.58
CA LEU A 242 2.68 -8.05 -10.49
C LEU A 242 3.09 -7.18 -11.69
N LYS A 243 4.37 -7.10 -12.00
CA LYS A 243 4.91 -6.32 -13.10
C LYS A 243 4.34 -6.75 -14.46
N VAL A 244 4.33 -8.06 -14.74
CA VAL A 244 3.84 -8.61 -16.02
C VAL A 244 2.36 -8.34 -16.20
N HIS A 245 1.56 -8.45 -15.14
CA HIS A 245 0.11 -8.24 -15.20
C HIS A 245 -0.30 -6.77 -15.21
N THR A 246 0.59 -5.85 -14.82
CA THR A 246 0.27 -4.42 -14.67
C THR A 246 1.28 -3.51 -15.37
N PHE A 247 2.32 -3.10 -14.70
CA PHE A 247 3.23 -1.99 -15.05
C PHE A 247 3.91 -2.14 -16.41
N GLN A 248 4.27 -3.36 -16.79
CA GLN A 248 4.96 -3.62 -18.05
C GLN A 248 4.12 -3.24 -19.27
N LYS A 249 2.79 -3.36 -19.18
CA LYS A 249 1.86 -3.04 -20.28
C LYS A 249 1.82 -1.54 -20.61
N TYR A 250 2.11 -0.70 -19.63
CA TYR A 250 1.94 0.76 -19.70
C TYR A 250 3.25 1.53 -19.69
N ASP A 251 4.41 0.84 -19.68
CA ASP A 251 5.73 1.47 -19.40
C ASP A 251 5.67 2.38 -18.16
N ALA A 252 4.98 1.91 -17.13
CA ALA A 252 4.73 2.68 -15.91
C ALA A 252 6.01 2.81 -15.06
N PHE A 253 6.18 3.98 -14.42
CA PHE A 253 7.21 4.16 -13.40
C PHE A 253 6.81 3.43 -12.11
N THR A 254 7.76 2.72 -11.51
CA THR A 254 7.55 2.12 -10.20
C THR A 254 8.76 2.30 -9.31
N VAL A 255 8.50 2.53 -8.02
CA VAL A 255 9.51 2.54 -6.96
C VAL A 255 8.92 1.87 -5.71
N GLY A 256 9.57 0.84 -5.21
CA GLY A 256 9.14 0.13 -4.01
C GLY A 256 9.77 0.71 -2.75
N GLU A 257 8.97 0.87 -1.70
CA GLU A 257 9.49 1.20 -0.38
C GLU A 257 10.03 -0.04 0.31
N VAL A 258 11.30 0.04 0.71
CA VAL A 258 12.00 -1.00 1.47
C VAL A 258 12.66 -0.35 2.67
N PHE A 259 12.32 -0.81 3.87
CA PHE A 259 12.89 -0.31 5.10
C PHE A 259 13.39 -1.47 5.98
N ASN A 260 14.35 -1.16 6.88
CA ASN A 260 14.90 -2.08 7.88
C ASN A 260 15.51 -3.39 7.34
N MET A 261 15.79 -3.49 6.04
CA MET A 261 16.42 -4.65 5.42
C MET A 261 17.92 -4.44 5.26
N LYS A 262 18.70 -5.49 5.50
CA LYS A 262 20.13 -5.45 5.15
C LYS A 262 20.25 -5.35 3.63
N GLU A 263 21.11 -4.45 3.16
CA GLU A 263 21.37 -4.19 1.73
C GLU A 263 21.56 -5.47 0.90
N SER A 264 22.26 -6.46 1.45
CA SER A 264 22.48 -7.77 0.81
C SER A 264 21.20 -8.57 0.58
N THR A 265 20.15 -8.34 1.34
CA THR A 265 18.84 -9.05 1.21
C THR A 265 18.00 -8.38 0.15
N VAL A 266 17.99 -7.04 0.12
CA VAL A 266 17.30 -6.23 -0.89
C VAL A 266 17.86 -6.55 -2.29
N TYR A 267 19.19 -6.59 -2.43
CA TYR A 267 19.85 -6.88 -3.71
C TYR A 267 19.48 -8.24 -4.31
N LYS A 268 19.31 -9.26 -3.48
CA LYS A 268 19.01 -10.62 -3.98
C LYS A 268 17.58 -10.81 -4.49
N GLY A 269 16.62 -10.06 -3.94
CA GLY A 269 15.21 -10.19 -4.28
C GLY A 269 14.72 -9.19 -5.33
N LEU A 270 15.07 -7.92 -5.19
CA LEU A 270 14.50 -6.80 -5.95
C LEU A 270 15.26 -6.47 -7.23
N HIS A 271 16.57 -6.71 -7.27
CA HIS A 271 17.41 -6.32 -8.42
C HIS A 271 17.07 -7.06 -9.73
N ARG A 272 16.41 -8.23 -9.66
CA ARG A 272 15.99 -9.00 -10.84
C ARG A 272 14.73 -8.47 -11.50
N VAL A 273 13.93 -7.71 -10.79
CA VAL A 273 12.56 -7.35 -11.21
C VAL A 273 12.47 -5.94 -11.79
N GLY A 274 13.46 -5.09 -11.54
CA GLY A 274 13.48 -3.70 -12.06
C GLY A 274 12.32 -2.85 -11.53
N ILE A 275 12.02 -3.03 -10.24
CA ILE A 275 11.10 -2.20 -9.46
C ILE A 275 11.91 -1.26 -8.58
#